data_e402cf127fb284a43f340380f45c2ceb
#
_entry.id   e402cf127fb284a43f340380f45c2ceb
#
_cell.length_a   1.000
_cell.length_b   1.000
_cell.length_c   1.000
_cell.angle_alpha   90.00
_cell.angle_beta   90.00
_cell.angle_gamma   90.00
#
_symmetry.space_group_name_H-M   'P 1'
#
loop_
_entity.id
_entity.type
_entity.pdbx_description
1 polymer ?
#
loop_
_entity_poly.entity_id
_entity_poly.type
_entity_poly.pdbx_seq_one_letter_code
_entity_poly.pdbx_strand_id
1 'polypeptide(L)'
;IFAANKVAYSTKRKKADQSPYETLESGLASCTGLSILLISACRSVGVPARFVGTPLWSDGSGNHSWVEIWDGEWKFTGAAEPTGEALNQGWFVDRAAGARSGDPRHAIFAATWRESGLHFPLVWLPENRSVRALDVSERYLKKSATIPEGLARVRFRVRVGELRFSAAVRVIDPSGTVTFEGFSKDERFDGNDHLTALLPLRSRYEVRVEGADPVSIAVERDEQLVELELALLPALHGAVEQGGLEALLRSELGRLPLGKGDAQPLLQLLVEQQGKRLTAERKAEHEARQLEWGGVRMPFWSQSFSAAPPGRRSLWISMHGGGGAPAAVNDQQWENQKRLYTLEEGVYVAPRAPTDTWNLWHQDHIDPLFSRLIENMVLFEGVDPDRVYILGYSAGGDGVYQLAPRMADQLAAAGMMAGHPNETQPDGLRNIGFALHMGADDSAYNRNQIAAQWKERLAKLAAEDKGGYAHQVVIHAGKGHWMDREERAALPWMARFKRVPDPEKLIWLQDDVVHRRYYWLAVDEPKAGTRITAVVEGQNIRIEGAKEAGVLRVRLRDGLVDLDRPVAVYRDGLKVHSGKLSRTAEVMSRCLLERYDPQAVYTAEIVTGAP
;
A
#
# COMPACT_ATOMS: atom_id res chain seq x y z
N ILE A 1 -13.67 -14.57 -20.45
CA ILE A 1 -13.67 -15.44 -19.28
C ILE A 1 -12.61 -15.01 -18.25
N PHE A 2 -11.39 -14.75 -18.65
CA PHE A 2 -10.26 -14.48 -17.74
C PHE A 2 -10.49 -13.21 -16.88
N ALA A 3 -10.75 -12.06 -17.50
CA ALA A 3 -10.97 -10.80 -16.77
C ALA A 3 -12.17 -10.89 -15.81
N ALA A 4 -13.29 -11.49 -16.25
CA ALA A 4 -14.50 -11.64 -15.42
C ALA A 4 -14.26 -12.50 -14.18
N ASN A 5 -13.33 -13.45 -14.23
CA ASN A 5 -12.99 -14.34 -13.12
C ASN A 5 -11.65 -13.96 -12.45
N LYS A 6 -11.07 -12.82 -12.80
CA LYS A 6 -9.78 -12.33 -12.25
C LYS A 6 -8.64 -13.34 -12.40
N VAL A 7 -8.62 -14.08 -13.50
CA VAL A 7 -7.58 -15.09 -13.80
C VAL A 7 -6.52 -14.47 -14.70
N ALA A 8 -5.25 -14.66 -14.34
CA ALA A 8 -4.11 -14.14 -15.05
C ALA A 8 -2.99 -15.20 -15.23
N TYR A 9 -2.12 -14.97 -16.23
CA TYR A 9 -0.89 -15.73 -16.38
C TYR A 9 0.06 -15.46 -15.21
N SER A 10 0.70 -16.53 -14.69
CA SER A 10 1.76 -16.38 -13.70
C SER A 10 2.67 -17.62 -13.65
N THR A 11 3.95 -17.38 -13.44
CA THR A 11 4.92 -18.41 -13.10
C THR A 11 4.77 -18.92 -11.67
N LYS A 12 4.06 -18.18 -10.81
CA LYS A 12 3.80 -18.52 -9.38
C LYS A 12 2.54 -19.37 -9.17
N ARG A 13 2.04 -20.03 -10.23
CA ARG A 13 0.94 -21.00 -10.14
C ARG A 13 1.32 -22.24 -9.33
N LYS A 14 0.32 -22.96 -8.80
CA LYS A 14 0.53 -24.20 -8.02
C LYS A 14 1.21 -25.31 -8.83
N LYS A 15 0.79 -25.51 -10.09
CA LYS A 15 1.32 -26.52 -11.03
C LYS A 15 1.11 -26.09 -12.49
N ALA A 16 1.77 -26.76 -13.43
CA ALA A 16 1.69 -26.41 -14.84
C ALA A 16 0.31 -26.64 -15.44
N ASP A 17 -0.33 -27.74 -15.13
CA ASP A 17 -1.56 -28.28 -15.73
C ASP A 17 -2.77 -28.15 -14.79
N GLN A 18 -2.95 -26.99 -14.17
CA GLN A 18 -4.09 -26.74 -13.29
C GLN A 18 -5.42 -27.02 -14.01
N SER A 19 -6.34 -27.68 -13.31
CA SER A 19 -7.72 -27.83 -13.73
C SER A 19 -8.44 -26.46 -13.78
N PRO A 20 -9.61 -26.36 -14.45
CA PRO A 20 -10.41 -25.14 -14.41
C PRO A 20 -10.74 -24.65 -12.99
N TYR A 21 -11.07 -25.58 -12.08
CA TYR A 21 -11.38 -25.24 -10.69
C TYR A 21 -10.17 -24.68 -9.94
N GLU A 22 -9.00 -25.33 -10.04
CA GLU A 22 -7.76 -24.84 -9.42
C GLU A 22 -7.34 -23.48 -9.99
N THR A 23 -7.57 -23.24 -11.27
CA THR A 23 -7.28 -21.97 -11.94
C THR A 23 -8.22 -20.87 -11.46
N LEU A 24 -9.51 -21.14 -11.34
CA LEU A 24 -10.51 -20.18 -10.84
C LEU A 24 -10.29 -19.87 -9.35
N GLU A 25 -9.97 -20.89 -8.55
CA GLU A 25 -9.70 -20.71 -7.11
C GLU A 25 -8.45 -19.87 -6.85
N SER A 26 -7.36 -20.16 -7.57
CA SER A 26 -6.08 -19.46 -7.36
C SER A 26 -5.98 -18.11 -8.06
N GLY A 27 -6.79 -17.86 -9.11
CA GLY A 27 -6.69 -16.70 -9.99
C GLY A 27 -5.40 -16.66 -10.83
N LEU A 28 -4.53 -17.68 -10.74
CA LEU A 28 -3.23 -17.73 -11.41
C LEU A 28 -3.05 -19.06 -12.13
N ALA A 29 -2.54 -19.03 -13.38
CA ALA A 29 -2.21 -20.23 -14.13
C ALA A 29 -1.08 -20.01 -15.14
N SER A 30 -0.50 -21.11 -15.64
CA SER A 30 0.40 -21.11 -16.82
C SER A 30 -0.39 -20.98 -18.12
N CYS A 31 0.32 -20.83 -19.25
CA CYS A 31 -0.29 -20.96 -20.58
C CYS A 31 -1.10 -22.26 -20.72
N THR A 32 -0.62 -23.36 -20.14
CA THR A 32 -1.33 -24.65 -20.10
C THR A 32 -2.64 -24.58 -19.31
N GLY A 33 -2.61 -24.09 -18.06
CA GLY A 33 -3.80 -23.99 -17.21
C GLY A 33 -4.84 -23.02 -17.78
N LEU A 34 -4.40 -21.87 -18.34
CA LEU A 34 -5.29 -20.94 -19.04
C LEU A 34 -5.93 -21.58 -20.28
N SER A 35 -5.14 -22.34 -21.06
CA SER A 35 -5.66 -23.09 -22.22
C SER A 35 -6.70 -24.14 -21.82
N ILE A 36 -6.45 -24.89 -20.74
CA ILE A 36 -7.40 -25.88 -20.20
C ILE A 36 -8.70 -25.19 -19.78
N LEU A 37 -8.63 -24.04 -19.11
CA LEU A 37 -9.82 -23.27 -18.71
C LEU A 37 -10.62 -22.79 -19.93
N LEU A 38 -9.94 -22.22 -20.95
CA LEU A 38 -10.60 -21.74 -22.17
C LEU A 38 -11.26 -22.90 -22.96
N ILE A 39 -10.57 -24.04 -23.11
CA ILE A 39 -11.12 -25.22 -23.76
C ILE A 39 -12.38 -25.72 -23.04
N SER A 40 -12.33 -25.76 -21.72
CA SER A 40 -13.48 -26.21 -20.91
C SER A 40 -14.65 -25.25 -21.07
N ALA A 41 -14.42 -23.96 -21.09
CA ALA A 41 -15.45 -22.94 -21.34
C ALA A 41 -16.03 -23.05 -22.73
N CYS A 42 -15.22 -23.19 -23.79
CA CYS A 42 -15.70 -23.42 -25.15
C CYS A 42 -16.60 -24.67 -25.23
N ARG A 43 -16.14 -25.79 -24.69
CA ARG A 43 -16.87 -27.05 -24.70
C ARG A 43 -18.19 -27.00 -23.92
N SER A 44 -18.25 -26.24 -22.81
CA SER A 44 -19.47 -26.08 -22.00
C SER A 44 -20.60 -25.37 -22.75
N VAL A 45 -20.28 -24.59 -23.77
CA VAL A 45 -21.26 -23.91 -24.64
C VAL A 45 -21.36 -24.55 -26.04
N GLY A 46 -20.86 -25.78 -26.21
CA GLY A 46 -20.96 -26.54 -27.45
C GLY A 46 -19.95 -26.16 -28.54
N VAL A 47 -18.96 -25.35 -28.25
CA VAL A 47 -17.90 -24.98 -29.19
C VAL A 47 -16.76 -25.99 -29.09
N PRO A 48 -16.45 -26.76 -30.20
CA PRO A 48 -15.34 -27.70 -30.19
C PRO A 48 -14.01 -26.98 -30.06
N ALA A 49 -13.24 -27.35 -29.05
CA ALA A 49 -11.92 -26.79 -28.79
C ALA A 49 -10.96 -27.88 -28.33
N ARG A 50 -9.65 -27.70 -28.60
CA ARG A 50 -8.61 -28.66 -28.23
C ARG A 50 -7.33 -27.97 -27.82
N PHE A 51 -6.55 -28.69 -27.02
CA PHE A 51 -5.25 -28.27 -26.53
C PHE A 51 -4.21 -28.48 -27.62
N VAL A 52 -3.37 -27.43 -27.81
CA VAL A 52 -2.27 -27.44 -28.78
C VAL A 52 -1.02 -26.89 -28.09
N GLY A 53 0.13 -27.38 -28.51
CA GLY A 53 1.41 -26.86 -27.98
C GLY A 53 2.62 -27.48 -28.64
N THR A 54 3.78 -26.91 -28.31
CA THR A 54 5.09 -27.45 -28.66
C THR A 54 5.91 -27.69 -27.41
N PRO A 55 6.63 -28.83 -27.29
CA PRO A 55 7.46 -29.10 -26.12
C PRO A 55 8.71 -28.21 -26.06
N LEU A 56 9.20 -27.79 -27.22
CA LEU A 56 10.38 -26.92 -27.34
C LEU A 56 10.30 -26.15 -28.66
N TRP A 57 10.39 -24.85 -28.59
CA TRP A 57 10.58 -24.04 -29.79
C TRP A 57 11.86 -24.41 -30.55
N SER A 58 11.88 -24.24 -31.85
CA SER A 58 13.05 -24.57 -32.69
C SER A 58 14.30 -23.75 -32.36
N ASP A 59 14.12 -22.59 -31.71
CA ASP A 59 15.19 -21.73 -31.20
C ASP A 59 15.71 -22.16 -29.82
N GLY A 60 15.12 -23.19 -29.22
CA GLY A 60 15.48 -23.69 -27.89
C GLY A 60 14.97 -22.85 -26.72
N SER A 61 14.13 -21.83 -26.94
CA SER A 61 13.73 -20.85 -25.92
C SER A 61 12.67 -21.32 -24.94
N GLY A 62 12.13 -22.53 -25.06
CA GLY A 62 11.14 -23.10 -24.14
C GLY A 62 9.95 -23.72 -24.87
N ASN A 63 8.91 -24.05 -24.10
CA ASN A 63 7.65 -24.61 -24.58
C ASN A 63 6.53 -23.58 -24.56
N HIS A 64 5.44 -23.87 -25.29
CA HIS A 64 4.22 -23.08 -25.20
C HIS A 64 2.98 -23.92 -25.47
N SER A 65 1.83 -23.46 -24.91
CA SER A 65 0.52 -24.10 -25.09
C SER A 65 -0.52 -23.05 -25.42
N TRP A 66 -1.44 -23.41 -26.32
CA TRP A 66 -2.55 -22.57 -26.75
C TRP A 66 -3.79 -23.41 -27.10
N VAL A 67 -4.79 -22.81 -27.70
CA VAL A 67 -6.07 -23.44 -28.01
C VAL A 67 -6.34 -23.40 -29.52
N GLU A 68 -6.79 -24.49 -30.08
CA GLU A 68 -7.50 -24.49 -31.37
C GLU A 68 -9.00 -24.64 -31.13
N ILE A 69 -9.79 -23.82 -31.84
CA ILE A 69 -11.27 -23.77 -31.82
C ILE A 69 -11.76 -24.11 -33.21
N TRP A 70 -12.82 -24.90 -33.29
CA TRP A 70 -13.46 -25.28 -34.57
C TRP A 70 -14.49 -24.22 -34.98
N ASP A 71 -14.22 -23.56 -36.09
CA ASP A 71 -15.11 -22.61 -36.76
C ASP A 71 -15.08 -22.87 -38.28
N GLY A 72 -15.74 -23.99 -38.70
CA GLY A 72 -15.62 -24.49 -40.07
C GLY A 72 -14.28 -25.16 -40.38
N GLU A 73 -13.25 -24.69 -39.78
CA GLU A 73 -11.87 -25.22 -39.74
C GLU A 73 -11.24 -25.01 -38.35
N TRP A 74 -10.09 -25.64 -38.10
CA TRP A 74 -9.37 -25.39 -36.86
C TRP A 74 -8.63 -24.03 -36.93
N LYS A 75 -9.05 -23.09 -36.08
CA LYS A 75 -8.43 -21.77 -35.89
C LYS A 75 -7.82 -21.69 -34.50
N PHE A 76 -6.66 -21.04 -34.37
CA PHE A 76 -5.99 -20.94 -33.07
C PHE A 76 -6.21 -19.60 -32.38
N THR A 77 -6.06 -19.60 -31.05
CA THR A 77 -5.96 -18.41 -30.22
C THR A 77 -5.09 -18.70 -28.99
N GLY A 78 -4.34 -17.71 -28.53
CA GLY A 78 -3.66 -17.76 -27.24
C GLY A 78 -4.66 -17.60 -26.10
N ALA A 79 -4.48 -18.34 -25.01
CA ALA A 79 -5.31 -18.19 -23.82
C ALA A 79 -4.72 -17.18 -22.82
N ALA A 80 -3.41 -17.00 -22.86
CA ALA A 80 -2.68 -16.04 -22.00
C ALA A 80 -2.59 -14.63 -22.61
N GLU A 81 -2.91 -14.49 -23.88
CA GLU A 81 -2.71 -13.27 -24.66
C GLU A 81 -4.04 -12.80 -25.26
N PRO A 82 -4.55 -11.64 -24.86
CA PRO A 82 -5.73 -11.06 -25.50
C PRO A 82 -5.36 -10.54 -26.91
N THR A 83 -5.82 -11.25 -27.94
CA THR A 83 -5.67 -10.84 -29.34
C THR A 83 -6.92 -10.14 -29.90
N GLY A 84 -7.79 -9.67 -29.01
CA GLY A 84 -9.09 -9.12 -29.37
C GLY A 84 -10.07 -10.19 -29.83
N GLU A 85 -10.91 -9.89 -30.83
CA GLU A 85 -11.93 -10.80 -31.38
C GLU A 85 -11.38 -11.67 -32.52
N ALA A 86 -10.15 -11.47 -32.97
CA ALA A 86 -9.57 -12.16 -34.11
C ALA A 86 -8.93 -13.50 -33.72
N LEU A 87 -9.30 -14.56 -34.45
CA LEU A 87 -8.62 -15.87 -34.41
C LEU A 87 -7.41 -15.89 -35.35
N ASN A 88 -6.58 -16.91 -35.20
CA ASN A 88 -5.33 -17.09 -35.96
C ASN A 88 -4.29 -15.97 -35.73
N GLN A 89 -4.31 -15.33 -34.56
CA GLN A 89 -3.37 -14.34 -34.12
C GLN A 89 -2.75 -14.73 -32.77
N GLY A 90 -1.53 -14.33 -32.52
CA GLY A 90 -0.78 -14.56 -31.29
C GLY A 90 0.69 -14.20 -31.46
N TRP A 91 1.33 -13.81 -30.38
CA TRP A 91 2.76 -13.47 -30.38
C TRP A 91 3.65 -14.64 -30.85
N PHE A 92 3.15 -15.88 -30.70
CA PHE A 92 3.88 -17.11 -31.00
C PHE A 92 3.80 -17.56 -32.45
N VAL A 93 3.07 -16.87 -33.32
CA VAL A 93 2.83 -17.28 -34.72
C VAL A 93 4.13 -17.48 -35.49
N ASP A 94 5.03 -16.53 -35.40
CA ASP A 94 6.34 -16.60 -36.08
C ASP A 94 7.22 -17.72 -35.53
N ARG A 95 7.15 -18.02 -34.23
CA ARG A 95 7.85 -19.17 -33.64
C ARG A 95 7.24 -20.49 -34.07
N ALA A 96 5.92 -20.54 -34.11
CA ALA A 96 5.17 -21.72 -34.56
C ALA A 96 5.48 -22.07 -36.02
N ALA A 97 5.74 -21.06 -36.84
CA ALA A 97 6.16 -21.26 -38.24
C ALA A 97 7.57 -21.88 -38.36
N GLY A 98 8.39 -21.81 -37.33
CA GLY A 98 9.68 -22.51 -37.27
C GLY A 98 9.58 -23.97 -36.80
N ALA A 99 8.37 -24.51 -36.57
CA ALA A 99 8.18 -25.89 -36.17
C ALA A 99 8.76 -26.89 -37.15
N ARG A 100 9.07 -28.08 -36.67
CA ARG A 100 9.61 -29.17 -37.50
C ARG A 100 8.66 -30.36 -37.48
N SER A 101 7.89 -30.51 -38.54
CA SER A 101 6.96 -31.64 -38.66
C SER A 101 7.70 -32.98 -38.54
N GLY A 102 7.14 -33.90 -37.73
CA GLY A 102 7.74 -35.20 -37.43
C GLY A 102 8.85 -35.21 -36.38
N ASP A 103 9.29 -34.05 -35.92
CA ASP A 103 10.29 -33.94 -34.84
C ASP A 103 9.62 -33.98 -33.46
N PRO A 104 9.86 -34.99 -32.62
CA PRO A 104 9.18 -35.13 -31.31
C PRO A 104 9.45 -33.97 -30.35
N ARG A 105 10.48 -33.16 -30.58
CA ARG A 105 10.86 -32.03 -29.74
C ARG A 105 10.38 -30.68 -30.27
N HIS A 106 10.31 -30.54 -31.62
CA HIS A 106 10.09 -29.25 -32.27
C HIS A 106 8.81 -29.19 -33.10
N ALA A 107 8.02 -30.29 -33.12
CA ALA A 107 6.71 -30.29 -33.76
C ALA A 107 5.64 -29.63 -32.88
N ILE A 108 4.54 -29.27 -33.53
CA ILE A 108 3.34 -28.76 -32.86
C ILE A 108 2.31 -29.90 -32.77
N PHE A 109 1.91 -30.20 -31.56
CA PHE A 109 0.98 -31.29 -31.26
C PHE A 109 -0.39 -30.75 -30.87
N ALA A 110 -1.47 -31.38 -31.38
CA ALA A 110 -2.82 -31.13 -30.94
C ALA A 110 -3.39 -32.38 -30.26
N ALA A 111 -3.99 -32.21 -29.06
CA ALA A 111 -4.65 -33.31 -28.36
C ALA A 111 -5.83 -33.85 -29.16
N THR A 112 -6.01 -35.20 -29.14
CA THR A 112 -7.06 -35.89 -29.90
C THR A 112 -7.61 -37.07 -29.12
N TRP A 113 -8.87 -37.46 -29.42
CA TRP A 113 -9.50 -38.69 -28.96
C TRP A 113 -9.27 -39.87 -29.91
N ARG A 114 -8.78 -39.61 -31.13
CA ARG A 114 -8.52 -40.63 -32.14
C ARG A 114 -7.22 -41.38 -31.88
N GLU A 115 -7.19 -42.66 -32.23
CA GLU A 115 -5.93 -43.39 -32.32
C GLU A 115 -5.02 -42.74 -33.38
N SER A 116 -3.80 -42.41 -32.99
CA SER A 116 -2.84 -41.70 -33.84
C SER A 116 -1.43 -42.26 -33.77
N GLY A 117 -1.18 -43.17 -32.83
CA GLY A 117 0.18 -43.66 -32.53
C GLY A 117 1.11 -42.63 -31.88
N LEU A 118 0.63 -41.39 -31.70
CA LEU A 118 1.41 -40.29 -31.07
C LEU A 118 0.80 -39.91 -29.73
N HIS A 119 1.67 -39.49 -28.80
CA HIS A 119 1.27 -38.94 -27.52
C HIS A 119 1.66 -37.48 -27.44
N PHE A 120 0.88 -36.66 -26.73
CA PHE A 120 1.19 -35.28 -26.47
C PHE A 120 2.39 -35.21 -25.52
N PRO A 121 3.49 -34.52 -25.88
CA PRO A 121 4.70 -34.46 -25.05
C PRO A 121 4.49 -33.45 -23.91
N LEU A 122 4.07 -33.96 -22.75
CA LEU A 122 3.86 -33.15 -21.55
C LEU A 122 5.21 -32.86 -20.89
N VAL A 123 5.80 -31.69 -21.11
CA VAL A 123 7.13 -31.32 -20.58
C VAL A 123 7.20 -31.32 -19.05
N TRP A 124 6.06 -31.14 -18.38
CA TRP A 124 5.95 -31.19 -16.89
C TRP A 124 5.69 -32.60 -16.36
N LEU A 125 5.37 -33.58 -17.22
CA LEU A 125 5.15 -35.00 -16.91
C LEU A 125 5.69 -35.85 -18.07
N PRO A 126 7.03 -35.89 -18.29
CA PRO A 126 7.63 -36.45 -19.49
C PRO A 126 7.32 -37.94 -19.74
N GLU A 127 7.05 -38.69 -18.68
CA GLU A 127 6.74 -40.13 -18.78
C GLU A 127 5.25 -40.41 -19.04
N ASN A 128 4.39 -39.40 -18.99
CA ASN A 128 2.97 -39.58 -19.19
C ASN A 128 2.64 -39.74 -20.70
N ARG A 129 1.97 -40.83 -21.06
CA ARG A 129 1.54 -41.18 -22.43
C ARG A 129 0.01 -41.23 -22.57
N SER A 130 -0.73 -40.74 -21.58
CA SER A 130 -2.21 -40.87 -21.57
C SER A 130 -2.91 -39.94 -22.57
N VAL A 131 -2.27 -38.81 -22.96
CA VAL A 131 -2.87 -37.86 -23.89
C VAL A 131 -2.42 -38.16 -25.31
N ARG A 132 -3.36 -38.60 -26.17
CA ARG A 132 -3.09 -38.83 -27.59
C ARG A 132 -2.96 -37.50 -28.34
N ALA A 133 -2.11 -37.48 -29.38
CA ALA A 133 -1.84 -36.27 -30.16
C ALA A 133 -1.80 -36.51 -31.66
N LEU A 134 -2.02 -35.44 -32.42
CA LEU A 134 -1.74 -35.33 -33.84
C LEU A 134 -0.64 -34.32 -34.02
N ASP A 135 0.33 -34.58 -34.91
CA ASP A 135 1.23 -33.55 -35.40
C ASP A 135 0.44 -32.63 -36.34
N VAL A 136 0.38 -31.34 -35.97
CA VAL A 136 -0.35 -30.30 -36.72
C VAL A 136 0.58 -29.20 -37.22
N SER A 137 1.86 -29.44 -37.19
CA SER A 137 2.92 -28.47 -37.56
C SER A 137 2.67 -27.81 -38.93
N GLU A 138 2.23 -28.59 -39.91
CA GLU A 138 1.97 -28.10 -41.28
C GLU A 138 0.96 -26.93 -41.36
N ARG A 139 0.10 -26.81 -40.36
CA ARG A 139 -0.90 -25.71 -40.28
C ARG A 139 -0.27 -24.37 -39.92
N TYR A 140 0.87 -24.45 -39.27
CA TYR A 140 1.58 -23.26 -38.75
C TYR A 140 2.73 -22.85 -39.68
N LEU A 141 3.36 -23.77 -40.38
CA LEU A 141 4.53 -23.51 -41.27
C LEU A 141 4.25 -22.47 -42.36
N LYS A 142 2.98 -22.36 -42.81
CA LYS A 142 2.58 -21.44 -43.90
C LYS A 142 2.18 -20.04 -43.40
N LYS A 143 2.23 -19.78 -42.09
CA LYS A 143 1.67 -18.57 -41.46
C LYS A 143 2.76 -17.57 -41.03
N SER A 144 4.03 -17.87 -41.19
CA SER A 144 5.11 -16.93 -40.91
C SER A 144 5.03 -15.72 -41.83
N ALA A 145 5.02 -14.53 -41.25
CA ALA A 145 5.51 -13.38 -41.99
C ALA A 145 6.98 -13.65 -42.29
N THR A 146 7.31 -13.86 -43.57
CA THR A 146 8.68 -14.03 -44.02
C THR A 146 9.46 -12.79 -43.56
N ILE A 147 10.53 -12.99 -42.78
CA ILE A 147 11.38 -11.86 -42.42
C ILE A 147 11.94 -11.32 -43.74
N PRO A 148 11.77 -10.03 -44.01
CA PRO A 148 12.35 -9.45 -45.22
C PRO A 148 13.86 -9.74 -45.30
N GLU A 149 14.35 -10.05 -46.51
CA GLU A 149 15.76 -10.32 -46.70
C GLU A 149 16.63 -9.17 -46.18
N GLY A 150 17.67 -9.49 -45.42
CA GLY A 150 18.57 -8.52 -44.81
C GLY A 150 18.11 -7.99 -43.43
N LEU A 151 16.97 -8.43 -42.91
CA LEU A 151 16.54 -8.11 -41.54
C LEU A 151 16.71 -9.31 -40.61
N ALA A 152 16.75 -9.04 -39.32
CA ALA A 152 16.75 -10.03 -38.22
C ALA A 152 15.75 -9.65 -37.12
N ARG A 153 15.20 -10.64 -36.47
CA ARG A 153 14.39 -10.45 -35.24
C ARG A 153 15.30 -10.30 -34.05
N VAL A 154 15.24 -9.14 -33.42
CA VAL A 154 15.93 -8.88 -32.16
C VAL A 154 14.88 -8.73 -31.06
N ARG A 155 15.00 -9.54 -30.03
CA ARG A 155 14.08 -9.55 -28.88
C ARG A 155 14.75 -8.88 -27.70
N PHE A 156 13.96 -8.14 -26.92
CA PHE A 156 14.43 -7.42 -25.76
C PHE A 156 13.75 -7.91 -24.50
N ARG A 157 14.55 -8.18 -23.48
CA ARG A 157 14.11 -8.52 -22.13
C ARG A 157 14.76 -7.56 -21.16
N VAL A 158 13.95 -6.82 -20.40
CA VAL A 158 14.43 -6.00 -19.29
C VAL A 158 14.13 -6.73 -17.99
N ARG A 159 15.11 -6.77 -17.08
CA ARG A 159 15.00 -7.44 -15.79
C ARG A 159 15.36 -6.49 -14.66
N VAL A 160 14.80 -6.78 -13.47
CA VAL A 160 15.22 -6.23 -12.18
C VAL A 160 15.46 -7.44 -11.28
N GLY A 161 16.73 -7.83 -11.10
CA GLY A 161 17.06 -9.13 -10.53
C GLY A 161 16.41 -10.28 -11.32
N GLU A 162 15.64 -11.12 -10.66
CA GLU A 162 14.96 -12.24 -11.32
C GLU A 162 13.65 -11.86 -12.04
N LEU A 163 13.13 -10.66 -11.83
CA LEU A 163 11.84 -10.24 -12.39
C LEU A 163 12.00 -9.62 -13.77
N ARG A 164 11.13 -9.99 -14.72
CA ARG A 164 10.98 -9.25 -15.97
C ARG A 164 10.23 -7.95 -15.67
N PHE A 165 10.70 -6.87 -16.29
CA PHE A 165 10.16 -5.53 -16.05
C PHE A 165 9.72 -4.86 -17.35
N SER A 166 8.60 -4.16 -17.33
CA SER A 166 8.12 -3.37 -18.47
C SER A 166 8.76 -1.98 -18.43
N ALA A 167 9.69 -1.73 -19.36
CA ALA A 167 10.34 -0.44 -19.54
C ALA A 167 10.40 -0.06 -21.02
N ALA A 168 10.48 1.24 -21.29
CA ALA A 168 10.70 1.73 -22.65
C ALA A 168 12.10 1.36 -23.13
N VAL A 169 12.17 0.59 -24.22
CA VAL A 169 13.42 0.18 -24.87
C VAL A 169 13.56 1.00 -26.14
N ARG A 170 14.67 1.71 -26.29
CA ARG A 170 15.04 2.47 -27.49
C ARG A 170 16.23 1.82 -28.15
N VAL A 171 16.14 1.62 -29.48
CA VAL A 171 17.22 1.12 -30.29
C VAL A 171 17.72 2.27 -31.17
N ILE A 172 18.99 2.62 -31.05
CA ILE A 172 19.60 3.79 -31.64
C ILE A 172 20.70 3.33 -32.59
N ASP A 173 20.67 3.81 -33.81
CA ASP A 173 21.71 3.52 -34.81
C ASP A 173 23.00 4.32 -34.57
N PRO A 174 24.11 4.02 -35.30
CA PRO A 174 25.37 4.74 -35.15
C PRO A 174 25.31 6.23 -35.51
N SER A 175 24.26 6.69 -36.20
CA SER A 175 24.03 8.12 -36.47
C SER A 175 23.37 8.86 -35.31
N GLY A 176 22.91 8.13 -34.26
CA GLY A 176 22.16 8.67 -33.14
C GLY A 176 20.65 8.70 -33.36
N THR A 177 20.15 8.09 -34.46
CA THR A 177 18.71 8.05 -34.76
C THR A 177 18.03 6.88 -34.04
N VAL A 178 16.89 7.13 -33.41
CA VAL A 178 16.04 6.07 -32.83
C VAL A 178 15.36 5.31 -33.97
N THR A 179 15.76 4.07 -34.19
CA THR A 179 15.23 3.18 -35.24
C THR A 179 14.07 2.32 -34.79
N PHE A 180 13.97 2.11 -33.48
CA PHE A 180 12.86 1.36 -32.85
C PHE A 180 12.65 1.83 -31.42
N GLU A 181 11.38 1.87 -30.99
CA GLU A 181 10.98 2.10 -29.60
C GLU A 181 9.77 1.23 -29.23
N GLY A 182 9.76 0.68 -28.02
CA GLY A 182 8.63 -0.11 -27.51
C GLY A 182 8.83 -0.48 -26.04
N PHE A 183 7.78 -1.05 -25.43
CA PHE A 183 7.83 -1.49 -24.03
C PHE A 183 8.14 -2.98 -23.92
N SER A 184 9.16 -3.33 -23.12
CA SER A 184 9.47 -4.72 -22.78
C SER A 184 8.30 -5.36 -22.02
N LYS A 185 8.22 -6.70 -22.08
CA LYS A 185 7.15 -7.49 -21.45
C LYS A 185 7.55 -7.87 -20.02
N ASP A 186 6.63 -7.68 -19.07
CA ASP A 186 6.79 -8.06 -17.66
C ASP A 186 6.22 -9.45 -17.33
N GLU A 187 6.12 -9.78 -16.04
CA GLU A 187 5.64 -11.07 -15.54
C GLU A 187 4.17 -11.39 -15.87
N ARG A 188 3.39 -10.42 -16.35
CA ARG A 188 1.99 -10.63 -16.77
C ARG A 188 1.87 -11.31 -18.13
N PHE A 189 2.94 -11.34 -18.89
CA PHE A 189 3.03 -11.95 -20.22
C PHE A 189 3.71 -13.31 -20.14
N ASP A 190 3.44 -14.19 -21.12
CA ASP A 190 4.13 -15.49 -21.22
C ASP A 190 5.65 -15.32 -21.17
N GLY A 191 6.35 -16.25 -20.52
CA GLY A 191 7.80 -16.20 -20.35
C GLY A 191 8.61 -16.08 -21.64
N ASN A 192 8.02 -16.46 -22.75
CA ASN A 192 8.60 -16.41 -24.08
C ASN A 192 8.11 -15.22 -24.94
N ASP A 193 7.11 -14.48 -24.47
CA ASP A 193 6.63 -13.26 -25.15
C ASP A 193 7.58 -12.10 -24.81
N HIS A 194 8.27 -11.59 -25.83
CA HIS A 194 9.23 -10.50 -25.71
C HIS A 194 8.90 -9.36 -26.67
N LEU A 195 9.28 -8.15 -26.30
CA LEU A 195 9.34 -7.04 -27.24
C LEU A 195 10.28 -7.42 -28.40
N THR A 196 9.81 -7.30 -29.64
CA THR A 196 10.54 -7.74 -30.84
C THR A 196 10.65 -6.60 -31.83
N ALA A 197 11.87 -6.34 -32.33
CA ALA A 197 12.15 -5.44 -33.44
C ALA A 197 12.70 -6.21 -34.63
N LEU A 198 12.40 -5.74 -35.84
CA LEU A 198 13.09 -6.15 -37.07
C LEU A 198 14.19 -5.14 -37.36
N LEU A 199 15.44 -5.58 -37.29
CA LEU A 199 16.61 -4.71 -37.47
C LEU A 199 17.48 -5.25 -38.62
N PRO A 200 18.15 -4.37 -39.42
CA PRO A 200 19.09 -4.77 -40.43
C PRO A 200 20.21 -5.67 -39.92
N LEU A 201 20.45 -6.79 -40.64
CA LEU A 201 21.58 -7.67 -40.39
C LEU A 201 22.91 -6.94 -40.64
N ARG A 202 23.95 -7.36 -39.95
CA ARG A 202 25.33 -6.82 -40.03
C ARG A 202 25.44 -5.35 -39.64
N SER A 203 24.48 -4.86 -38.85
CA SER A 203 24.44 -3.51 -38.33
C SER A 203 24.70 -3.50 -36.81
N ARG A 204 25.16 -2.36 -36.31
CA ARG A 204 25.37 -2.14 -34.86
C ARG A 204 24.35 -1.13 -34.34
N TYR A 205 23.93 -1.33 -33.12
CA TYR A 205 22.98 -0.45 -32.45
C TYR A 205 23.39 -0.28 -30.99
N GLU A 206 22.93 0.83 -30.40
CA GLU A 206 22.92 1.03 -28.95
C GLU A 206 21.49 0.85 -28.46
N VAL A 207 21.30 0.00 -27.46
CA VAL A 207 20.00 -0.23 -26.81
C VAL A 207 20.01 0.51 -25.51
N ARG A 208 19.03 1.38 -25.30
CA ARG A 208 18.86 2.19 -24.09
C ARG A 208 17.54 1.87 -23.41
N VAL A 209 17.63 1.77 -22.07
CA VAL A 209 16.51 1.76 -21.14
C VAL A 209 16.83 2.79 -20.07
N GLU A 210 15.89 3.62 -19.70
CA GLU A 210 16.12 4.62 -18.66
C GLU A 210 16.45 3.96 -17.32
N GLY A 211 17.54 4.40 -16.69
CA GLY A 211 18.05 3.83 -15.43
C GLY A 211 18.89 2.55 -15.60
N ALA A 212 19.21 2.14 -16.82
CA ALA A 212 20.18 1.08 -17.11
C ALA A 212 21.35 1.61 -17.94
N ASP A 213 22.49 0.94 -17.84
CA ASP A 213 23.63 1.23 -18.73
C ASP A 213 23.28 0.88 -20.18
N PRO A 214 23.66 1.72 -21.16
CA PRO A 214 23.44 1.42 -22.57
C PRO A 214 24.17 0.15 -23.01
N VAL A 215 23.51 -0.70 -23.80
CA VAL A 215 24.08 -1.94 -24.31
C VAL A 215 24.32 -1.82 -25.81
N SER A 216 25.58 -1.98 -26.25
CA SER A 216 25.92 -2.07 -27.66
C SER A 216 25.68 -3.48 -28.18
N ILE A 217 24.93 -3.61 -29.27
CA ILE A 217 24.62 -4.89 -29.90
C ILE A 217 25.08 -4.89 -31.36
N ALA A 218 25.54 -6.06 -31.84
CA ALA A 218 25.73 -6.35 -33.24
C ALA A 218 24.64 -7.34 -33.68
N VAL A 219 23.92 -7.01 -34.75
CA VAL A 219 22.88 -7.87 -35.32
C VAL A 219 23.50 -8.79 -36.35
N GLU A 220 23.91 -9.98 -35.92
CA GLU A 220 24.68 -10.93 -36.75
C GLU A 220 23.84 -12.11 -37.25
N ARG A 221 22.73 -12.38 -36.60
CA ARG A 221 21.85 -13.52 -36.90
C ARG A 221 20.40 -13.20 -36.62
N ASP A 222 19.51 -13.94 -37.27
CA ASP A 222 18.09 -13.94 -36.89
C ASP A 222 17.89 -14.52 -35.48
N GLU A 223 16.87 -14.00 -34.78
CA GLU A 223 16.49 -14.46 -33.46
C GLU A 223 17.54 -14.25 -32.35
N GLN A 224 17.95 -13.02 -32.17
CA GLN A 224 18.84 -12.61 -31.08
C GLN A 224 18.03 -12.11 -29.89
N LEU A 225 18.31 -12.58 -28.65
CA LEU A 225 17.78 -12.05 -27.40
C LEU A 225 18.79 -11.10 -26.75
N VAL A 226 18.37 -9.88 -26.48
CA VAL A 226 19.12 -8.85 -25.73
C VAL A 226 18.54 -8.73 -24.35
N GLU A 227 19.33 -9.00 -23.33
CA GLU A 227 18.95 -8.83 -21.93
C GLU A 227 19.55 -7.54 -21.38
N LEU A 228 18.72 -6.74 -20.70
CA LEU A 228 19.11 -5.51 -20.03
C LEU A 228 18.75 -5.63 -18.54
N GLU A 229 19.72 -5.36 -17.69
CA GLU A 229 19.51 -5.34 -16.24
C GLU A 229 19.25 -3.89 -15.80
N LEU A 230 18.12 -3.67 -15.17
CA LEU A 230 17.73 -2.39 -14.61
C LEU A 230 17.93 -2.43 -13.09
N ALA A 231 18.59 -1.43 -12.54
CA ALA A 231 18.73 -1.32 -11.09
C ALA A 231 17.36 -1.13 -10.42
N LEU A 232 17.20 -1.68 -9.22
CA LEU A 232 15.90 -1.71 -8.51
C LEU A 232 15.33 -0.30 -8.27
N LEU A 233 16.16 0.64 -7.82
CA LEU A 233 15.68 1.98 -7.48
C LEU A 233 15.13 2.75 -8.69
N PRO A 234 15.80 2.83 -9.85
CA PRO A 234 15.23 3.36 -11.10
C PRO A 234 13.93 2.68 -11.54
N ALA A 235 13.85 1.35 -11.39
CA ALA A 235 12.62 0.62 -11.72
C ALA A 235 11.44 1.02 -10.84
N LEU A 236 11.67 1.18 -9.55
CA LEU A 236 10.66 1.65 -8.60
C LEU A 236 10.22 3.09 -8.91
N HIS A 237 11.15 3.97 -9.29
CA HIS A 237 10.85 5.34 -9.73
C HIS A 237 9.91 5.32 -10.93
N GLY A 238 10.26 4.59 -11.98
CA GLY A 238 9.43 4.50 -13.20
C GLY A 238 8.04 3.92 -12.93
N ALA A 239 7.93 2.92 -12.03
CA ALA A 239 6.65 2.36 -11.64
C ALA A 239 5.75 3.37 -10.91
N VAL A 240 6.34 4.19 -10.04
CA VAL A 240 5.62 5.26 -9.30
C VAL A 240 5.19 6.38 -10.24
N GLU A 241 6.02 6.80 -11.18
CA GLU A 241 5.68 7.84 -12.17
C GLU A 241 4.52 7.42 -13.08
N GLN A 242 4.45 6.16 -13.47
CA GLN A 242 3.42 5.63 -14.36
C GLN A 242 2.11 5.28 -13.66
N GLY A 243 2.15 4.81 -12.44
CA GLY A 243 0.97 4.24 -11.77
C GLY A 243 0.78 4.64 -10.31
N GLY A 244 1.52 5.64 -9.81
CA GLY A 244 1.46 6.08 -8.43
C GLY A 244 1.96 5.02 -7.44
N LEU A 245 1.74 5.28 -6.15
CA LEU A 245 2.12 4.36 -5.08
C LEU A 245 1.33 3.03 -5.15
N GLU A 246 0.13 3.04 -5.69
CA GLU A 246 -0.74 1.87 -5.86
C GLU A 246 -0.11 0.81 -6.79
N ALA A 247 0.72 1.23 -7.75
CA ALA A 247 1.44 0.30 -8.62
C ALA A 247 2.37 -0.61 -7.83
N LEU A 248 3.00 -0.09 -6.77
CA LEU A 248 3.92 -0.87 -5.92
C LEU A 248 3.19 -1.89 -5.02
N LEU A 249 1.94 -1.62 -4.65
CA LEU A 249 1.12 -2.59 -3.90
C LEU A 249 0.71 -3.80 -4.75
N ARG A 250 0.59 -3.61 -6.08
CA ARG A 250 0.06 -4.61 -7.01
C ARG A 250 1.15 -5.38 -7.74
N SER A 251 2.42 -4.99 -7.61
CA SER A 251 3.53 -5.56 -8.35
C SER A 251 4.49 -6.34 -7.45
N GLU A 252 5.12 -7.36 -8.00
CA GLU A 252 6.24 -8.06 -7.36
C GLU A 252 7.44 -7.13 -7.13
N LEU A 253 7.60 -6.12 -7.98
CA LEU A 253 8.66 -5.12 -7.85
C LEU A 253 8.62 -4.42 -6.49
N GLY A 254 7.42 -4.04 -6.02
CA GLY A 254 7.25 -3.40 -4.72
C GLY A 254 7.65 -4.28 -3.52
N ARG A 255 7.72 -5.61 -3.72
CA ARG A 255 8.07 -6.61 -2.69
C ARG A 255 9.54 -6.99 -2.68
N LEU A 256 10.31 -6.55 -3.69
CA LEU A 256 11.74 -6.85 -3.72
C LEU A 256 12.45 -6.24 -2.50
N PRO A 257 13.41 -6.98 -1.92
CA PRO A 257 14.19 -6.48 -0.80
C PRO A 257 15.00 -5.24 -1.18
N LEU A 258 14.92 -4.20 -0.35
CA LEU A 258 15.69 -2.98 -0.46
C LEU A 258 16.90 -3.01 0.49
N GLY A 259 18.02 -2.54 0.01
CA GLY A 259 19.16 -2.21 0.84
C GLY A 259 18.85 -0.99 1.74
N LYS A 260 19.54 -0.88 2.87
CA LYS A 260 19.38 0.27 3.77
C LYS A 260 19.70 1.60 3.08
N GLY A 261 20.68 1.60 2.16
CA GLY A 261 21.05 2.78 1.37
C GLY A 261 19.98 3.24 0.38
N ASP A 262 19.17 2.30 -0.15
CA ASP A 262 18.12 2.58 -1.14
C ASP A 262 16.80 2.99 -0.50
N ALA A 263 16.56 2.55 0.73
CA ALA A 263 15.30 2.77 1.43
C ALA A 263 14.99 4.25 1.67
N GLN A 264 15.97 5.04 2.08
CA GLN A 264 15.78 6.46 2.38
C GLN A 264 15.53 7.32 1.13
N PRO A 265 16.32 7.21 0.04
CA PRO A 265 16.01 7.90 -1.21
C PRO A 265 14.64 7.54 -1.78
N LEU A 266 14.26 6.25 -1.74
CA LEU A 266 12.95 5.82 -2.17
C LEU A 266 11.85 6.43 -1.31
N LEU A 267 11.99 6.42 0.02
CA LEU A 267 11.01 7.03 0.91
C LEU A 267 10.77 8.51 0.59
N GLN A 268 11.84 9.27 0.32
CA GLN A 268 11.73 10.67 -0.07
C GLN A 268 10.92 10.83 -1.36
N LEU A 269 11.19 10.01 -2.37
CA LEU A 269 10.42 10.01 -3.61
C LEU A 269 8.93 9.71 -3.36
N LEU A 270 8.61 8.65 -2.59
CA LEU A 270 7.23 8.25 -2.32
C LEU A 270 6.46 9.33 -1.57
N VAL A 271 7.10 9.98 -0.57
CA VAL A 271 6.53 11.11 0.16
C VAL A 271 6.25 12.29 -0.78
N GLU A 272 7.21 12.63 -1.64
CA GLU A 272 7.06 13.73 -2.60
C GLU A 272 5.93 13.47 -3.60
N GLN A 273 5.89 12.29 -4.21
CA GLN A 273 4.86 11.92 -5.19
C GLN A 273 3.47 11.88 -4.57
N GLN A 274 3.33 11.26 -3.39
CA GLN A 274 2.06 11.24 -2.67
C GLN A 274 1.63 12.64 -2.23
N GLY A 275 2.57 13.45 -1.76
CA GLY A 275 2.32 14.85 -1.38
C GLY A 275 1.83 15.68 -2.56
N LYS A 276 2.46 15.58 -3.74
CA LYS A 276 2.02 16.27 -4.97
C LYS A 276 0.59 15.86 -5.36
N ARG A 277 0.30 14.56 -5.32
CA ARG A 277 -1.03 14.03 -5.64
C ARG A 277 -2.09 14.58 -4.70
N LEU A 278 -1.87 14.42 -3.38
CA LEU A 278 -2.82 14.88 -2.37
C LEU A 278 -3.01 16.41 -2.39
N THR A 279 -1.95 17.17 -2.65
CA THR A 279 -2.04 18.63 -2.81
C THR A 279 -2.95 18.99 -3.96
N ALA A 280 -2.83 18.34 -5.11
CA ALA A 280 -3.70 18.57 -6.25
C ALA A 280 -5.17 18.19 -5.95
N GLU A 281 -5.38 17.03 -5.32
CA GLU A 281 -6.72 16.51 -5.00
C GLU A 281 -7.46 17.34 -3.93
N ARG A 282 -6.73 17.87 -2.93
CA ARG A 282 -7.33 18.48 -1.73
C ARG A 282 -7.26 20.01 -1.68
N LYS A 283 -6.71 20.64 -2.72
CA LYS A 283 -6.54 22.11 -2.78
C LYS A 283 -7.86 22.84 -2.57
N ALA A 284 -8.89 22.48 -3.31
CA ALA A 284 -10.21 23.12 -3.22
C ALA A 284 -10.86 22.97 -1.83
N GLU A 285 -10.70 21.80 -1.20
CA GLU A 285 -11.17 21.52 0.15
C GLU A 285 -10.45 22.40 1.19
N HIS A 286 -9.14 22.52 1.08
CA HIS A 286 -8.36 23.36 1.98
C HIS A 286 -8.67 24.85 1.82
N GLU A 287 -8.76 25.34 0.59
CA GLU A 287 -9.13 26.74 0.28
C GLU A 287 -10.54 27.10 0.75
N ALA A 288 -11.50 26.15 0.62
CA ALA A 288 -12.86 26.31 1.14
C ALA A 288 -12.92 26.25 2.68
N ARG A 289 -11.86 25.82 3.34
CA ARG A 289 -11.82 25.59 4.81
C ARG A 289 -12.97 24.72 5.30
N GLN A 290 -13.28 23.67 4.54
CA GLN A 290 -14.36 22.74 4.83
C GLN A 290 -13.93 21.34 4.42
N LEU A 291 -13.89 20.41 5.39
CA LEU A 291 -13.63 19.00 5.15
C LEU A 291 -14.95 18.25 4.98
N GLU A 292 -14.90 17.16 4.21
CA GLU A 292 -16.04 16.25 4.06
C GLU A 292 -15.57 14.79 4.20
N TRP A 293 -16.29 14.02 5.01
CA TRP A 293 -16.05 12.58 5.20
C TRP A 293 -17.37 11.86 5.43
N GLY A 294 -17.64 10.78 4.66
CA GLY A 294 -18.87 10.01 4.81
C GLY A 294 -20.17 10.81 4.66
N GLY A 295 -20.17 11.89 3.86
CA GLY A 295 -21.29 12.80 3.70
C GLY A 295 -21.46 13.83 4.84
N VAL A 296 -20.55 13.82 5.82
CA VAL A 296 -20.54 14.77 6.94
C VAL A 296 -19.53 15.89 6.66
N ARG A 297 -19.91 17.14 6.91
CA ARG A 297 -19.09 18.34 6.65
C ARG A 297 -18.62 18.98 7.95
N MET A 298 -17.33 19.34 7.98
CA MET A 298 -16.69 20.04 9.08
C MET A 298 -16.01 21.32 8.58
N PRO A 299 -16.64 22.49 8.72
CA PRO A 299 -15.97 23.76 8.50
C PRO A 299 -14.90 23.99 9.57
N PHE A 300 -13.85 24.72 9.22
CA PHE A 300 -12.84 25.14 10.17
C PHE A 300 -12.37 26.56 9.90
N TRP A 301 -11.93 27.23 10.93
CA TRP A 301 -11.19 28.48 10.87
C TRP A 301 -9.74 28.25 11.26
N SER A 302 -8.81 28.96 10.61
CA SER A 302 -7.40 28.86 10.93
C SER A 302 -6.70 30.22 10.94
N GLN A 303 -5.69 30.34 11.79
CA GLN A 303 -4.79 31.48 11.88
C GLN A 303 -3.36 31.01 12.09
N SER A 304 -2.44 31.51 11.29
CA SER A 304 -1.01 31.29 11.47
C SER A 304 -0.41 32.37 12.36
N PHE A 305 0.42 31.96 13.30
CA PHE A 305 1.16 32.83 14.22
C PHE A 305 2.65 32.67 13.94
N SER A 306 3.37 33.78 13.92
CA SER A 306 4.82 33.90 13.82
C SER A 306 5.57 32.89 12.92
N ALA A 307 6.84 33.12 12.75
CA ALA A 307 7.65 32.68 11.64
C ALA A 307 8.45 31.39 11.88
N ALA A 308 7.84 30.32 12.36
CA ALA A 308 8.50 29.03 12.21
C ALA A 308 8.52 28.66 10.71
N PRO A 309 9.68 28.22 10.18
CA PRO A 309 9.76 27.84 8.78
C PRO A 309 8.85 26.63 8.48
N PRO A 310 8.40 26.45 7.22
CA PRO A 310 7.66 25.27 6.82
C PRO A 310 8.36 23.97 7.23
N GLY A 311 7.59 22.97 7.67
CA GLY A 311 8.10 21.71 8.22
C GLY A 311 8.55 21.76 9.69
N ARG A 312 8.41 22.94 10.35
CA ARG A 312 8.69 23.11 11.79
C ARG A 312 7.54 23.77 12.56
N ARG A 313 6.45 24.11 11.89
CA ARG A 313 5.29 24.75 12.51
C ARG A 313 4.53 23.78 13.36
N SER A 314 4.04 24.21 14.53
CA SER A 314 3.11 23.42 15.32
C SER A 314 1.67 23.57 14.80
N LEU A 315 0.83 22.57 15.05
CA LEU A 315 -0.61 22.59 14.79
C LEU A 315 -1.36 22.50 16.13
N TRP A 316 -2.31 23.41 16.33
CA TRP A 316 -3.16 23.44 17.52
C TRP A 316 -4.63 23.37 17.10
N ILE A 317 -5.26 22.21 17.26
CA ILE A 317 -6.69 22.00 16.96
C ILE A 317 -7.47 22.25 18.24
N SER A 318 -8.30 23.29 18.24
CA SER A 318 -9.02 23.76 19.43
C SER A 318 -10.53 23.60 19.26
N MET A 319 -11.09 22.67 20.02
CA MET A 319 -12.50 22.26 19.94
C MET A 319 -13.38 23.16 20.80
N HIS A 320 -14.48 23.67 20.21
CA HIS A 320 -15.42 24.52 20.91
C HIS A 320 -16.32 23.74 21.89
N GLY A 321 -16.85 24.44 22.87
CA GLY A 321 -17.87 23.95 23.80
C GLY A 321 -19.27 23.91 23.16
N GLY A 322 -20.27 23.68 23.97
CA GLY A 322 -21.69 23.56 23.56
C GLY A 322 -22.17 22.12 23.61
N GLY A 323 -22.77 21.63 22.51
CA GLY A 323 -23.34 20.28 22.45
C GLY A 323 -24.75 20.18 23.02
N GLY A 324 -25.64 19.40 22.41
CA GLY A 324 -27.03 19.26 22.84
C GLY A 324 -27.82 20.57 22.88
N ALA A 325 -27.41 21.56 22.09
CA ALA A 325 -27.95 22.91 22.06
C ALA A 325 -28.32 23.31 20.62
N PRO A 326 -29.17 24.34 20.42
CA PRO A 326 -29.45 24.85 19.10
C PRO A 326 -28.19 25.28 18.33
N ALA A 327 -28.18 25.12 17.01
CA ALA A 327 -27.06 25.45 16.14
C ALA A 327 -26.46 26.84 16.43
N ALA A 328 -27.31 27.87 16.60
CA ALA A 328 -26.85 29.23 16.91
C ALA A 328 -26.00 29.33 18.19
N VAL A 329 -26.27 28.49 19.19
CA VAL A 329 -25.46 28.44 20.42
C VAL A 329 -24.11 27.81 20.12
N ASN A 330 -24.08 26.70 19.40
CA ASN A 330 -22.84 26.03 19.00
C ASN A 330 -21.99 26.92 18.06
N ASP A 331 -22.61 27.65 17.15
CA ASP A 331 -21.95 28.64 16.30
C ASP A 331 -21.31 29.77 17.14
N GLN A 332 -22.01 30.26 18.17
CA GLN A 332 -21.43 31.26 19.07
C GLN A 332 -20.25 30.70 19.86
N GLN A 333 -20.31 29.43 20.30
CA GLN A 333 -19.20 28.77 20.99
C GLN A 333 -18.01 28.61 20.03
N TRP A 334 -18.25 28.29 18.77
CA TRP A 334 -17.22 28.25 17.75
C TRP A 334 -16.56 29.63 17.53
N GLU A 335 -17.35 30.71 17.43
CA GLU A 335 -16.83 32.08 17.35
C GLU A 335 -15.98 32.45 18.58
N ASN A 336 -16.37 32.01 19.76
CA ASN A 336 -15.57 32.20 20.97
C ASN A 336 -14.23 31.43 20.90
N GLN A 337 -14.27 30.17 20.42
CA GLN A 337 -13.10 29.31 20.34
C GLN A 337 -12.03 29.85 19.39
N LYS A 338 -12.43 30.49 18.28
CA LYS A 338 -11.51 31.13 17.33
C LYS A 338 -10.57 32.15 17.97
N ARG A 339 -10.98 32.76 19.10
CA ARG A 339 -10.28 33.86 19.78
C ARG A 339 -9.80 33.50 21.19
N LEU A 340 -10.00 32.26 21.61
CA LEU A 340 -9.76 31.88 23.00
C LEU A 340 -8.28 31.92 23.37
N TYR A 341 -7.44 31.44 22.48
CA TYR A 341 -5.99 31.34 22.71
C TYR A 341 -5.17 32.03 21.62
N THR A 342 -4.00 32.52 22.03
CA THR A 342 -2.98 33.09 21.14
C THR A 342 -1.72 32.25 21.28
N LEU A 343 -1.11 31.88 20.17
CA LEU A 343 0.09 31.04 20.14
C LEU A 343 1.36 31.91 20.03
N GLU A 344 2.48 31.36 20.47
CA GLU A 344 3.80 31.95 20.19
C GLU A 344 4.23 31.68 18.73
N GLU A 345 3.91 30.49 18.20
CA GLU A 345 4.16 30.10 16.81
C GLU A 345 3.19 29.00 16.36
N GLY A 346 3.12 28.73 15.04
CA GLY A 346 2.38 27.64 14.47
C GLY A 346 1.00 28.02 13.91
N VAL A 347 0.18 27.04 13.68
CA VAL A 347 -1.17 27.17 13.10
C VAL A 347 -2.22 26.82 14.15
N TYR A 348 -3.06 27.77 14.49
CA TYR A 348 -4.22 27.54 15.34
C TYR A 348 -5.44 27.27 14.46
N VAL A 349 -6.13 26.17 14.73
CA VAL A 349 -7.32 25.76 14.00
C VAL A 349 -8.47 25.57 14.97
N ALA A 350 -9.60 26.21 14.68
CA ALA A 350 -10.86 25.99 15.38
C ALA A 350 -11.86 25.34 14.41
N PRO A 351 -12.09 24.03 14.48
CA PRO A 351 -13.13 23.38 13.70
C PRO A 351 -14.51 23.68 14.28
N ARG A 352 -15.54 23.71 13.44
CA ARG A 352 -16.96 23.66 13.84
C ARG A 352 -17.39 22.20 13.84
N ALA A 353 -17.83 21.70 14.96
CA ALA A 353 -18.32 20.32 15.04
C ALA A 353 -19.42 20.08 13.99
N PRO A 354 -19.39 18.93 13.30
CA PRO A 354 -20.35 18.63 12.23
C PRO A 354 -21.81 18.56 12.69
N THR A 355 -22.04 18.24 13.95
CA THR A 355 -23.38 18.08 14.55
C THR A 355 -23.57 19.03 15.72
N ASP A 356 -24.81 19.16 16.18
CA ASP A 356 -25.19 19.92 17.38
C ASP A 356 -25.59 18.99 18.54
N THR A 357 -25.24 17.73 18.48
CA THR A 357 -25.53 16.71 19.48
C THR A 357 -24.67 16.88 20.74
N TRP A 358 -25.06 16.27 21.87
CA TRP A 358 -24.31 16.34 23.12
C TRP A 358 -22.88 15.75 22.99
N ASN A 359 -22.73 14.72 22.11
CA ASN A 359 -21.48 14.00 21.83
C ASN A 359 -20.75 14.50 20.58
N LEU A 360 -20.88 15.76 20.24
CA LEU A 360 -20.45 16.39 18.98
C LEU A 360 -18.98 16.16 18.60
N TRP A 361 -18.09 15.83 19.56
CA TRP A 361 -16.66 15.62 19.33
C TRP A 361 -16.19 14.16 19.52
N HIS A 362 -17.08 13.23 19.85
CA HIS A 362 -16.69 11.82 20.04
C HIS A 362 -17.41 10.83 19.12
N GLN A 363 -18.14 11.32 18.12
CA GLN A 363 -18.71 10.48 17.07
C GLN A 363 -17.61 9.96 16.12
N ASP A 364 -17.84 8.81 15.50
CA ASP A 364 -16.89 8.05 14.68
C ASP A 364 -16.34 8.81 13.46
N HIS A 365 -17.09 9.78 12.92
CA HIS A 365 -16.67 10.62 11.81
C HIS A 365 -15.65 11.71 12.20
N ILE A 366 -15.45 12.00 13.48
CA ILE A 366 -14.50 13.03 13.95
C ILE A 366 -13.05 12.60 13.70
N ASP A 367 -12.71 11.36 14.02
CA ASP A 367 -11.35 10.86 13.89
C ASP A 367 -10.80 10.92 12.45
N PRO A 368 -11.54 10.44 11.41
CA PRO A 368 -11.08 10.59 10.02
C PRO A 368 -11.06 12.05 9.56
N LEU A 369 -11.99 12.91 10.03
CA LEU A 369 -11.97 14.34 9.72
C LEU A 369 -10.74 15.02 10.34
N PHE A 370 -10.35 14.68 11.56
CA PHE A 370 -9.16 15.22 12.21
C PHE A 370 -7.88 14.68 11.57
N SER A 371 -7.82 13.41 11.22
CA SER A 371 -6.68 12.86 10.47
C SER A 371 -6.50 13.61 9.14
N ARG A 372 -7.59 13.84 8.39
CA ARG A 372 -7.57 14.59 7.14
C ARG A 372 -7.20 16.07 7.35
N LEU A 373 -7.66 16.69 8.44
CA LEU A 373 -7.26 18.05 8.82
C LEU A 373 -5.75 18.14 9.05
N ILE A 374 -5.20 17.22 9.84
CA ILE A 374 -3.76 17.15 10.14
C ILE A 374 -2.95 16.99 8.84
N GLU A 375 -3.33 16.04 7.98
CA GLU A 375 -2.69 15.83 6.68
C GLU A 375 -2.71 17.10 5.81
N ASN A 376 -3.86 17.79 5.73
CA ASN A 376 -3.98 19.03 4.97
C ASN A 376 -3.10 20.15 5.55
N MET A 377 -3.00 20.27 6.87
CA MET A 377 -2.12 21.26 7.50
C MET A 377 -0.63 20.94 7.26
N VAL A 378 -0.25 19.66 7.21
CA VAL A 378 1.10 19.24 6.81
C VAL A 378 1.37 19.62 5.35
N LEU A 379 0.43 19.34 4.43
CA LEU A 379 0.58 19.59 3.00
C LEU A 379 0.60 21.07 2.64
N PHE A 380 -0.32 21.86 3.18
CA PHE A 380 -0.56 23.24 2.74
C PHE A 380 0.05 24.30 3.64
N GLU A 381 0.14 24.03 4.95
CA GLU A 381 0.63 24.99 5.93
C GLU A 381 2.07 24.69 6.41
N GLY A 382 2.66 23.58 5.98
CA GLY A 382 4.01 23.17 6.37
C GLY A 382 4.12 22.86 7.87
N VAL A 383 3.11 22.20 8.41
CA VAL A 383 3.11 21.72 9.81
C VAL A 383 4.09 20.55 9.96
N ASP A 384 4.78 20.51 11.08
CA ASP A 384 5.55 19.36 11.55
C ASP A 384 4.56 18.30 12.12
N PRO A 385 4.39 17.12 11.51
CA PRO A 385 3.45 16.11 12.00
C PRO A 385 3.77 15.60 13.41
N ASP A 386 4.99 15.85 13.91
CA ASP A 386 5.37 15.53 15.28
C ASP A 386 5.05 16.63 16.29
N ARG A 387 4.44 17.73 15.83
CA ARG A 387 4.06 18.88 16.67
C ARG A 387 2.58 19.22 16.54
N VAL A 388 1.72 18.21 16.67
CA VAL A 388 0.26 18.34 16.61
C VAL A 388 -0.32 18.26 18.02
N TYR A 389 -1.13 19.24 18.38
CA TYR A 389 -1.76 19.38 19.68
C TYR A 389 -3.27 19.53 19.52
N ILE A 390 -4.03 18.83 20.36
CA ILE A 390 -5.48 19.04 20.48
C ILE A 390 -5.81 19.64 21.83
N LEU A 391 -6.76 20.56 21.85
CA LEU A 391 -7.27 21.14 23.08
C LEU A 391 -8.77 21.44 22.92
N GLY A 392 -9.47 21.56 24.02
CA GLY A 392 -10.91 21.83 23.96
C GLY A 392 -11.48 22.19 25.32
N TYR A 393 -12.54 23.01 25.29
CA TYR A 393 -13.21 23.53 26.47
C TYR A 393 -14.64 23.00 26.56
N SER A 394 -15.12 22.61 27.75
CA SER A 394 -16.47 22.11 27.98
C SER A 394 -16.72 20.85 27.11
N ALA A 395 -17.73 20.81 26.25
CA ALA A 395 -17.92 19.71 25.31
C ALA A 395 -16.70 19.47 24.39
N GLY A 396 -15.90 20.50 24.09
CA GLY A 396 -14.59 20.33 23.43
C GLY A 396 -13.58 19.60 24.34
N GLY A 397 -13.65 19.80 25.64
CA GLY A 397 -12.89 19.05 26.64
C GLY A 397 -13.29 17.57 26.72
N ASP A 398 -14.60 17.28 26.60
CA ASP A 398 -15.11 15.90 26.45
C ASP A 398 -14.47 15.25 25.21
N GLY A 399 -14.42 15.99 24.09
CA GLY A 399 -13.74 15.56 22.88
C GLY A 399 -12.25 15.27 23.07
N VAL A 400 -11.53 16.08 23.87
CA VAL A 400 -10.12 15.81 24.17
C VAL A 400 -9.95 14.50 24.94
N TYR A 401 -10.78 14.24 25.93
CA TYR A 401 -10.75 12.98 26.65
C TYR A 401 -10.91 11.78 25.72
N GLN A 402 -11.83 11.89 24.75
CA GLN A 402 -12.14 10.81 23.79
C GLN A 402 -11.04 10.64 22.73
N LEU A 403 -10.66 11.72 22.07
CA LEU A 403 -9.74 11.67 20.92
C LEU A 403 -8.28 11.44 21.34
N ALA A 404 -7.84 12.01 22.46
CA ALA A 404 -6.44 11.94 22.84
C ALA A 404 -5.90 10.50 23.01
N PRO A 405 -6.57 9.57 23.74
CA PRO A 405 -6.06 8.21 23.86
C PRO A 405 -6.18 7.39 22.59
N ARG A 406 -7.21 7.59 21.75
CA ARG A 406 -7.43 6.79 20.54
C ARG A 406 -6.68 7.29 19.31
N MET A 407 -6.26 8.57 19.31
CA MET A 407 -5.46 9.20 18.23
C MET A 407 -4.05 9.58 18.69
N ALA A 408 -3.55 9.05 19.79
CA ALA A 408 -2.25 9.41 20.36
C ALA A 408 -1.10 9.23 19.38
N ASP A 409 -1.21 8.32 18.42
CA ASP A 409 -0.22 8.09 17.36
C ASP A 409 -0.12 9.24 16.33
N GLN A 410 -0.99 10.26 16.43
CA GLN A 410 -0.96 11.48 15.61
C GLN A 410 -0.70 12.75 16.45
N LEU A 411 -0.58 12.63 17.76
CA LEU A 411 -0.54 13.76 18.67
C LEU A 411 0.78 13.82 19.46
N ALA A 412 1.23 15.04 19.75
CA ALA A 412 2.33 15.31 20.67
C ALA A 412 1.84 15.52 22.12
N ALA A 413 0.74 16.25 22.26
CA ALA A 413 0.07 16.45 23.54
C ALA A 413 -1.40 16.82 23.34
N ALA A 414 -2.18 16.70 24.44
CA ALA A 414 -3.58 17.06 24.49
C ALA A 414 -3.89 17.88 25.75
N GLY A 415 -4.80 18.86 25.63
CA GLY A 415 -5.20 19.75 26.72
C GLY A 415 -6.71 19.74 26.93
N MET A 416 -7.18 19.10 27.99
CA MET A 416 -8.57 19.03 28.40
C MET A 416 -8.92 20.17 29.37
N MET A 417 -9.92 20.99 29.03
CA MET A 417 -10.40 22.09 29.85
C MET A 417 -11.88 21.92 30.16
N ALA A 418 -12.23 21.79 31.43
CA ALA A 418 -13.61 21.72 31.99
C ALA A 418 -14.50 20.68 31.29
N GLY A 419 -13.96 19.55 30.85
CA GLY A 419 -14.67 18.46 30.16
C GLY A 419 -15.00 17.30 31.07
N HIS A 420 -15.71 16.30 30.51
CA HIS A 420 -16.10 15.04 31.12
C HIS A 420 -15.59 13.85 30.28
N PRO A 421 -14.96 12.83 30.89
CA PRO A 421 -14.38 11.69 30.12
C PRO A 421 -15.43 10.72 29.59
N ASN A 422 -16.66 10.73 30.13
CA ASN A 422 -17.65 9.68 29.90
C ASN A 422 -17.08 8.29 30.25
N GLU A 423 -17.08 7.33 29.33
CA GLU A 423 -16.55 5.96 29.50
C GLU A 423 -15.05 5.84 29.25
N THR A 424 -14.41 6.85 28.67
CA THR A 424 -13.03 6.80 28.20
C THR A 424 -12.02 6.46 29.29
N GLN A 425 -10.99 5.73 28.89
CA GLN A 425 -9.91 5.28 29.73
C GLN A 425 -8.57 5.91 29.30
N PRO A 426 -7.64 6.19 30.25
CA PRO A 426 -6.38 6.87 29.93
C PRO A 426 -5.29 5.98 29.30
N ASP A 427 -5.56 4.71 29.01
CA ASP A 427 -4.56 3.74 28.60
C ASP A 427 -3.74 4.21 27.37
N GLY A 428 -4.40 4.77 26.37
CA GLY A 428 -3.76 5.29 25.15
C GLY A 428 -2.93 6.56 25.35
N LEU A 429 -3.03 7.24 26.50
CA LEU A 429 -2.27 8.47 26.77
C LEU A 429 -0.79 8.23 27.10
N ARG A 430 -0.34 6.98 27.11
CA ARG A 430 1.01 6.61 27.54
C ARG A 430 2.12 7.44 26.88
N ASN A 431 2.00 7.71 25.61
CA ASN A 431 3.08 8.26 24.78
C ASN A 431 2.93 9.74 24.42
N ILE A 432 1.95 10.44 25.00
CA ILE A 432 1.72 11.87 24.76
C ILE A 432 1.66 12.64 26.08
N GLY A 433 1.88 13.97 26.00
CA GLY A 433 1.61 14.85 27.12
C GLY A 433 0.11 15.07 27.32
N PHE A 434 -0.42 14.96 28.54
CA PHE A 434 -1.84 15.21 28.83
C PHE A 434 -2.00 16.28 29.91
N ALA A 435 -2.51 17.45 29.50
CA ALA A 435 -2.87 18.54 30.42
C ALA A 435 -4.36 18.46 30.76
N LEU A 436 -4.68 18.56 32.05
CA LEU A 436 -6.05 18.58 32.55
C LEU A 436 -6.24 19.82 33.42
N HIS A 437 -7.16 20.70 33.04
CA HIS A 437 -7.53 21.89 33.78
C HIS A 437 -9.02 21.88 34.12
N MET A 438 -9.35 22.10 35.40
CA MET A 438 -10.70 22.03 35.89
C MET A 438 -10.95 23.08 36.99
N GLY A 439 -12.10 23.73 36.98
CA GLY A 439 -12.50 24.56 38.09
C GLY A 439 -12.86 23.72 39.33
N ALA A 440 -12.36 24.13 40.50
CA ALA A 440 -12.67 23.41 41.76
C ALA A 440 -14.17 23.40 42.09
N ASP A 441 -14.89 24.42 41.65
CA ASP A 441 -16.32 24.61 41.90
C ASP A 441 -17.20 24.17 40.70
N ASP A 442 -16.60 23.55 39.64
CA ASP A 442 -17.37 22.98 38.51
C ASP A 442 -18.00 21.64 38.89
N SER A 443 -19.07 21.72 39.64
CA SER A 443 -19.80 20.55 40.20
C SER A 443 -20.80 19.92 39.20
N ALA A 444 -21.12 20.60 38.10
CA ALA A 444 -22.01 20.04 37.07
C ALA A 444 -21.45 18.73 36.52
N TYR A 445 -22.28 17.69 36.46
CA TYR A 445 -21.90 16.33 36.06
C TYR A 445 -20.72 15.75 36.87
N ASN A 446 -20.48 16.25 38.07
CA ASN A 446 -19.36 15.86 38.95
C ASN A 446 -17.96 16.08 38.33
N ARG A 447 -17.80 17.01 37.39
CA ARG A 447 -16.55 17.24 36.63
C ARG A 447 -15.35 17.45 37.57
N ASN A 448 -15.47 18.29 38.60
CA ASN A 448 -14.40 18.53 39.56
C ASN A 448 -13.94 17.28 40.32
N GLN A 449 -14.89 16.43 40.76
CA GLN A 449 -14.58 15.16 41.42
C GLN A 449 -13.93 14.16 40.48
N ILE A 450 -14.44 14.05 39.24
CA ILE A 450 -13.89 13.18 38.20
C ILE A 450 -12.47 13.64 37.80
N ALA A 451 -12.24 14.94 37.68
CA ALA A 451 -10.90 15.48 37.44
C ALA A 451 -9.91 15.12 38.57
N ALA A 452 -10.34 15.14 39.83
CA ALA A 452 -9.53 14.70 40.96
C ALA A 452 -9.21 13.20 40.88
N GLN A 453 -10.18 12.36 40.51
CA GLN A 453 -9.97 10.92 40.29
C GLN A 453 -8.98 10.66 39.11
N TRP A 454 -9.10 11.40 38.02
CA TRP A 454 -8.19 11.30 36.90
C TRP A 454 -6.76 11.72 37.27
N LYS A 455 -6.61 12.75 38.15
CA LYS A 455 -5.30 13.15 38.70
C LYS A 455 -4.61 11.96 39.38
N GLU A 456 -5.33 11.32 40.30
CA GLU A 456 -4.82 10.16 41.06
C GLU A 456 -4.51 8.98 40.12
N ARG A 457 -5.39 8.72 39.16
CA ARG A 457 -5.23 7.64 38.21
C ARG A 457 -4.00 7.85 37.29
N LEU A 458 -3.81 9.05 36.73
CA LEU A 458 -2.66 9.39 35.90
C LEU A 458 -1.35 9.31 36.71
N ALA A 459 -1.35 9.81 37.95
CA ALA A 459 -0.20 9.71 38.84
C ALA A 459 0.18 8.24 39.12
N LYS A 460 -0.81 7.38 39.35
CA LYS A 460 -0.59 5.94 39.54
C LYS A 460 0.00 5.30 38.28
N LEU A 461 -0.59 5.54 37.11
CA LEU A 461 -0.11 4.99 35.85
C LEU A 461 1.33 5.44 35.55
N ALA A 462 1.67 6.72 35.78
CA ALA A 462 3.03 7.24 35.60
C ALA A 462 4.04 6.63 36.58
N ALA A 463 3.62 6.30 37.81
CA ALA A 463 4.46 5.63 38.80
C ALA A 463 4.72 4.15 38.44
N GLU A 464 3.73 3.46 37.92
CA GLU A 464 3.79 2.03 37.53
C GLU A 464 4.51 1.83 36.18
N ASP A 465 4.43 2.79 35.25
CA ASP A 465 5.02 2.73 33.91
C ASP A 465 5.98 3.90 33.68
N LYS A 466 7.23 3.73 34.12
CA LYS A 466 8.27 4.77 33.99
C LYS A 466 8.46 5.21 32.52
N GLY A 467 8.43 6.53 32.32
CA GLY A 467 8.56 7.16 31.01
C GLY A 467 7.26 7.26 30.20
N GLY A 468 6.16 6.76 30.74
CA GLY A 468 4.81 6.94 30.19
C GLY A 468 3.96 7.93 30.99
N TYR A 469 2.81 8.30 30.42
CA TYR A 469 1.76 9.10 31.06
C TYR A 469 2.23 10.46 31.59
N ALA A 470 3.02 11.18 30.81
CA ALA A 470 3.40 12.55 31.16
C ALA A 470 2.13 13.41 31.29
N HIS A 471 1.90 13.98 32.46
CA HIS A 471 0.67 14.72 32.71
C HIS A 471 0.90 15.98 33.55
N GLN A 472 -0.02 16.95 33.42
CA GLN A 472 -0.17 18.12 34.25
C GLN A 472 -1.65 18.24 34.63
N VAL A 473 -1.98 18.18 35.91
CA VAL A 473 -3.36 18.36 36.37
C VAL A 473 -3.45 19.55 37.30
N VAL A 474 -4.24 20.54 36.93
CA VAL A 474 -4.48 21.77 37.70
C VAL A 474 -5.98 21.89 38.02
N ILE A 475 -6.30 21.87 39.30
CA ILE A 475 -7.65 22.18 39.80
C ILE A 475 -7.61 23.63 40.29
N HIS A 476 -8.31 24.52 39.61
CA HIS A 476 -8.30 25.96 39.86
C HIS A 476 -9.21 26.31 41.01
N ALA A 477 -8.65 26.71 42.16
CA ALA A 477 -9.39 27.08 43.36
C ALA A 477 -10.30 28.29 43.12
N GLY A 478 -11.55 28.24 43.57
CA GLY A 478 -12.51 29.32 43.42
C GLY A 478 -12.99 29.59 41.98
N LYS A 479 -12.72 28.66 41.04
CA LYS A 479 -13.23 28.73 39.67
C LYS A 479 -14.34 27.69 39.48
N GLY A 480 -15.40 28.13 38.82
CA GLY A 480 -16.46 27.25 38.31
C GLY A 480 -16.13 26.73 36.93
N HIS A 481 -17.14 26.55 36.08
CA HIS A 481 -17.01 26.06 34.71
C HIS A 481 -16.11 26.97 33.83
N TRP A 482 -16.11 28.27 34.05
CA TRP A 482 -15.21 29.23 33.39
C TRP A 482 -14.02 29.51 34.33
N MET A 483 -12.79 29.24 33.82
CA MET A 483 -11.55 29.36 34.59
C MET A 483 -10.81 30.68 34.36
N ASP A 484 -11.45 31.68 33.78
CA ASP A 484 -10.91 33.03 33.48
C ASP A 484 -9.62 33.02 32.64
N ARG A 485 -9.50 32.02 31.79
CA ARG A 485 -8.32 31.73 30.94
C ARG A 485 -7.06 31.33 31.70
N GLU A 486 -7.16 30.94 32.97
CA GLU A 486 -6.01 30.41 33.72
C GLU A 486 -5.51 29.08 33.11
N GLU A 487 -6.41 28.30 32.48
CA GLU A 487 -6.11 27.06 31.77
C GLU A 487 -5.14 27.24 30.60
N ARG A 488 -4.96 28.48 30.08
CA ARG A 488 -3.98 28.76 29.00
C ARG A 488 -2.55 28.39 29.38
N ALA A 489 -2.25 28.22 30.69
CA ALA A 489 -0.97 27.72 31.17
C ALA A 489 -0.64 26.30 30.65
N ALA A 490 -1.64 25.56 30.16
CA ALA A 490 -1.41 24.28 29.48
C ALA A 490 -0.60 24.43 28.19
N LEU A 491 -0.78 25.53 27.41
CA LEU A 491 -0.19 25.66 26.08
C LEU A 491 1.35 25.60 26.10
N PRO A 492 2.09 26.42 26.89
CA PRO A 492 3.53 26.33 26.96
C PRO A 492 4.02 25.00 27.55
N TRP A 493 3.23 24.34 28.38
CA TRP A 493 3.56 23.02 28.88
C TRP A 493 3.41 21.96 27.76
N MET A 494 2.33 21.98 27.01
CA MET A 494 2.09 21.09 25.87
C MET A 494 3.14 21.28 24.76
N ALA A 495 3.54 22.51 24.46
CA ALA A 495 4.53 22.85 23.43
C ALA A 495 5.91 22.19 23.64
N ARG A 496 6.21 21.69 24.84
CA ARG A 496 7.47 20.98 25.15
C ARG A 496 7.51 19.56 24.59
N PHE A 497 6.36 19.00 24.24
CA PHE A 497 6.25 17.62 23.73
C PHE A 497 6.39 17.59 22.22
N LYS A 498 6.98 16.52 21.74
CA LYS A 498 6.96 16.07 20.34
C LYS A 498 6.49 14.63 20.32
N ARG A 499 5.74 14.29 19.29
CA ARG A 499 5.36 12.91 19.04
C ARG A 499 6.60 12.07 18.74
N VAL A 500 6.64 10.87 19.27
CA VAL A 500 7.59 9.82 18.88
C VAL A 500 6.80 8.82 18.03
N PRO A 501 7.03 8.76 16.72
CA PRO A 501 6.21 7.93 15.83
C PRO A 501 6.38 6.42 16.06
N ASP A 502 7.51 6.00 16.60
CA ASP A 502 7.89 4.61 16.87
C ASP A 502 8.34 4.41 18.33
N PRO A 503 7.43 4.58 19.31
CA PRO A 503 7.77 4.38 20.71
C PRO A 503 8.11 2.91 21.00
N GLU A 504 9.10 2.66 21.87
CA GLU A 504 9.49 1.30 22.28
C GLU A 504 8.37 0.55 23.01
N LYS A 505 7.46 1.26 23.65
CA LYS A 505 6.29 0.68 24.34
C LYS A 505 5.06 1.45 23.96
N LEU A 506 3.99 0.72 23.64
CA LEU A 506 2.66 1.28 23.41
C LEU A 506 1.58 0.46 24.13
N ILE A 507 0.49 1.14 24.46
CA ILE A 507 -0.74 0.52 24.95
C ILE A 507 -1.87 1.02 24.05
N TRP A 508 -2.52 0.09 23.36
CA TRP A 508 -3.62 0.36 22.45
C TRP A 508 -4.91 -0.23 23.01
N LEU A 509 -5.78 0.62 23.51
CA LEU A 509 -7.14 0.24 23.88
C LEU A 509 -8.07 0.69 22.74
N GLN A 510 -8.76 -0.27 22.13
CA GLN A 510 -9.84 0.01 21.20
C GLN A 510 -11.06 0.46 22.00
N ASP A 511 -11.52 1.68 21.74
CA ASP A 511 -12.70 2.24 22.36
C ASP A 511 -13.98 1.85 21.59
N ASP A 512 -15.08 2.58 21.78
CA ASP A 512 -16.29 2.46 20.97
C ASP A 512 -16.05 2.86 19.50
N VAL A 513 -15.19 3.86 19.25
CA VAL A 513 -14.64 4.17 17.92
C VAL A 513 -13.33 3.43 17.72
N VAL A 514 -13.37 2.44 16.83
CA VAL A 514 -12.24 1.54 16.61
C VAL A 514 -11.32 2.02 15.49
N HIS A 515 -10.03 1.75 15.62
CA HIS A 515 -8.99 2.12 14.67
C HIS A 515 -8.28 0.90 14.11
N ARG A 516 -7.94 0.93 12.82
CA ARG A 516 -7.15 -0.13 12.18
C ARG A 516 -5.64 0.03 12.37
N ARG A 517 -5.18 1.19 12.81
CA ARG A 517 -3.76 1.53 12.97
C ARG A 517 -3.54 2.31 14.26
N TYR A 518 -2.44 2.01 14.93
CA TYR A 518 -1.97 2.75 16.09
C TYR A 518 -0.45 2.62 16.21
N TYR A 519 0.30 3.69 16.02
CA TYR A 519 1.76 3.68 15.89
C TYR A 519 2.21 2.62 14.86
N TRP A 520 3.04 1.67 15.29
CA TRP A 520 3.59 0.60 14.46
C TRP A 520 2.78 -0.71 14.47
N LEU A 521 1.60 -0.68 15.02
CA LEU A 521 0.62 -1.78 14.93
C LEU A 521 -0.51 -1.46 13.97
N ALA A 522 -1.00 -2.50 13.27
CA ALA A 522 -2.24 -2.43 12.52
C ALA A 522 -3.01 -3.75 12.64
N VAL A 523 -4.35 -3.68 12.57
CA VAL A 523 -5.26 -4.82 12.60
C VAL A 523 -6.21 -4.74 11.41
N ASP A 524 -6.54 -5.89 10.82
CA ASP A 524 -7.45 -5.91 9.68
C ASP A 524 -8.91 -5.71 10.12
N GLU A 525 -9.28 -6.28 11.28
CA GLU A 525 -10.63 -6.21 11.85
C GLU A 525 -10.56 -5.74 13.32
N PRO A 526 -10.58 -4.40 13.55
CA PRO A 526 -10.54 -3.86 14.90
C PRO A 526 -11.82 -4.21 15.67
N LYS A 527 -11.68 -4.46 16.98
CA LYS A 527 -12.78 -4.85 17.85
C LYS A 527 -12.74 -4.02 19.14
N ALA A 528 -13.86 -3.37 19.44
CA ALA A 528 -14.01 -2.57 20.66
C ALA A 528 -13.68 -3.37 21.91
N GLY A 529 -13.07 -2.71 22.90
CA GLY A 529 -12.63 -3.33 24.15
C GLY A 529 -11.31 -4.11 24.06
N THR A 530 -10.77 -4.33 22.88
CA THR A 530 -9.46 -5.01 22.73
C THR A 530 -8.35 -4.11 23.27
N ARG A 531 -7.55 -4.62 24.20
CA ARG A 531 -6.40 -3.93 24.78
C ARG A 531 -5.10 -4.66 24.45
N ILE A 532 -4.24 -4.03 23.67
CA ILE A 532 -2.94 -4.57 23.24
C ILE A 532 -1.83 -3.79 23.94
N THR A 533 -0.90 -4.50 24.56
CA THR A 533 0.37 -3.92 25.02
C THR A 533 1.49 -4.47 24.16
N ALA A 534 2.32 -3.59 23.61
CA ALA A 534 3.46 -3.99 22.81
C ALA A 534 4.74 -3.28 23.25
N VAL A 535 5.83 -4.05 23.33
CA VAL A 535 7.13 -3.58 23.83
C VAL A 535 8.24 -4.07 22.90
N VAL A 536 9.15 -3.18 22.56
CA VAL A 536 10.40 -3.48 21.82
C VAL A 536 11.56 -3.50 22.82
N GLU A 537 12.27 -4.63 22.89
CA GLU A 537 13.44 -4.83 23.73
C GLU A 537 14.61 -5.27 22.84
N GLY A 538 15.35 -4.32 22.30
CA GLY A 538 16.39 -4.56 21.31
C GLY A 538 15.81 -5.19 20.03
N GLN A 539 16.13 -6.45 19.74
CA GLN A 539 15.60 -7.18 18.57
C GLN A 539 14.38 -8.05 18.88
N ASN A 540 13.83 -7.94 20.10
CA ASN A 540 12.65 -8.69 20.49
C ASN A 540 11.44 -7.78 20.63
N ILE A 541 10.31 -8.20 20.09
CA ILE A 541 9.03 -7.51 20.19
C ILE A 541 8.07 -8.43 20.93
N ARG A 542 7.51 -7.95 22.03
CA ARG A 542 6.52 -8.67 22.84
C ARG A 542 5.18 -7.98 22.72
N ILE A 543 4.15 -8.74 22.38
CA ILE A 543 2.79 -8.25 22.18
C ILE A 543 1.87 -9.11 23.05
N GLU A 544 1.11 -8.47 23.93
CA GLU A 544 0.19 -9.10 24.86
C GLU A 544 -1.23 -8.54 24.69
N GLY A 545 -2.24 -9.36 25.00
CA GLY A 545 -3.65 -8.99 24.87
C GLY A 545 -4.17 -9.04 23.44
N ALA A 546 -3.42 -9.64 22.51
CA ALA A 546 -3.75 -9.63 21.08
C ALA A 546 -4.59 -10.84 20.62
N LYS A 547 -5.03 -11.74 21.51
CA LYS A 547 -5.77 -12.96 21.16
C LYS A 547 -7.00 -12.70 20.29
N GLU A 548 -7.74 -11.63 20.60
CA GLU A 548 -8.96 -11.28 19.89
C GLU A 548 -8.75 -10.31 18.73
N ALA A 549 -7.52 -9.87 18.50
CA ALA A 549 -7.20 -8.90 17.44
C ALA A 549 -7.16 -9.51 16.03
N GLY A 550 -7.39 -10.84 15.87
CA GLY A 550 -7.33 -11.49 14.58
C GLY A 550 -5.95 -11.37 13.92
N VAL A 551 -5.92 -10.93 12.68
CA VAL A 551 -4.66 -10.63 11.95
C VAL A 551 -4.08 -9.33 12.48
N LEU A 552 -2.88 -9.41 13.04
CA LEU A 552 -2.12 -8.26 13.54
C LEU A 552 -0.89 -8.04 12.65
N ARG A 553 -0.66 -6.81 12.23
CA ARG A 553 0.49 -6.37 11.46
C ARG A 553 1.43 -5.58 12.36
N VAL A 554 2.69 -5.98 12.39
CA VAL A 554 3.77 -5.32 13.13
C VAL A 554 4.65 -4.63 12.10
N ARG A 555 4.62 -3.30 12.08
CA ARG A 555 5.34 -2.45 11.13
C ARG A 555 6.61 -1.93 11.75
N LEU A 556 7.71 -2.07 11.07
CA LEU A 556 9.04 -1.82 11.61
C LEU A 556 9.86 -0.93 10.66
N ARG A 557 10.82 -0.24 11.25
CA ARG A 557 11.86 0.52 10.54
C ARG A 557 13.16 0.53 11.34
N ASP A 558 14.24 0.93 10.69
CA ASP A 558 15.60 0.93 11.28
C ASP A 558 15.74 1.79 12.55
N GLY A 559 14.87 2.76 12.81
CA GLY A 559 14.86 3.53 14.04
C GLY A 559 14.35 2.75 15.26
N LEU A 560 13.51 1.74 15.03
CA LEU A 560 12.89 0.95 16.10
C LEU A 560 13.64 -0.36 16.36
N VAL A 561 14.09 -1.04 15.30
CA VAL A 561 14.92 -2.25 15.34
C VAL A 561 15.95 -2.22 14.21
N ASP A 562 17.03 -2.99 14.32
CA ASP A 562 17.99 -3.19 13.23
C ASP A 562 17.46 -4.27 12.27
N LEU A 563 16.95 -3.87 11.10
CA LEU A 563 16.37 -4.78 10.12
C LEU A 563 17.41 -5.69 9.41
N ASP A 564 18.70 -5.38 9.51
CA ASP A 564 19.76 -6.22 8.96
C ASP A 564 20.12 -7.39 9.91
N ARG A 565 19.56 -7.40 11.12
CA ARG A 565 19.68 -8.46 12.11
C ARG A 565 18.37 -9.22 12.28
N PRO A 566 18.40 -10.47 12.74
CA PRO A 566 17.18 -11.22 13.04
C PRO A 566 16.32 -10.51 14.10
N VAL A 567 15.04 -10.36 13.82
CA VAL A 567 14.01 -9.84 14.73
C VAL A 567 13.16 -11.02 15.22
N ALA A 568 12.86 -11.07 16.51
CA ALA A 568 11.93 -12.05 17.07
C ALA A 568 10.66 -11.36 17.56
N VAL A 569 9.49 -11.89 17.18
CA VAL A 569 8.19 -11.41 17.63
C VAL A 569 7.48 -12.48 18.42
N TYR A 570 7.02 -12.09 19.61
CA TYR A 570 6.23 -12.92 20.52
C TYR A 570 4.84 -12.31 20.64
N ARG A 571 3.82 -13.12 20.44
CA ARG A 571 2.41 -12.74 20.59
C ARG A 571 1.76 -13.64 21.65
N ASP A 572 1.27 -13.04 22.72
CA ASP A 572 0.66 -13.74 23.86
C ASP A 572 1.52 -14.92 24.36
N GLY A 573 2.84 -14.70 24.47
CA GLY A 573 3.83 -15.66 24.91
C GLY A 573 4.36 -16.63 23.82
N LEU A 574 3.71 -16.70 22.66
CA LEU A 574 4.13 -17.57 21.55
C LEU A 574 5.06 -16.83 20.59
N LYS A 575 6.18 -17.45 20.20
CA LYS A 575 7.05 -16.91 19.16
C LYS A 575 6.41 -17.11 17.79
N VAL A 576 5.98 -16.00 17.16
CA VAL A 576 5.29 -16.00 15.87
C VAL A 576 6.19 -15.63 14.70
N HIS A 577 7.35 -15.01 14.98
CA HIS A 577 8.37 -14.71 13.97
C HIS A 577 9.78 -14.81 14.56
N SER A 578 10.75 -15.23 13.74
CA SER A 578 12.18 -15.15 14.06
C SER A 578 12.97 -15.17 12.75
N GLY A 579 13.59 -14.05 12.39
CA GLY A 579 14.35 -13.95 11.14
C GLY A 579 14.66 -12.51 10.75
N LYS A 580 15.38 -12.34 9.65
CA LYS A 580 15.60 -11.04 9.02
C LYS A 580 14.32 -10.57 8.33
N LEU A 581 14.13 -9.26 8.27
CA LEU A 581 13.02 -8.62 7.61
C LEU A 581 13.52 -7.78 6.45
N SER A 582 12.84 -7.87 5.33
CA SER A 582 13.15 -7.05 4.16
C SER A 582 12.44 -5.71 4.23
N ARG A 583 13.17 -4.65 3.99
CA ARG A 583 12.61 -3.35 3.65
C ARG A 583 11.99 -3.46 2.27
N THR A 584 10.79 -2.96 2.06
CA THR A 584 10.08 -3.05 0.78
C THR A 584 9.35 -1.76 0.44
N ALA A 585 9.29 -1.46 -0.84
CA ALA A 585 8.52 -0.33 -1.35
C ALA A 585 7.01 -0.51 -1.13
N GLU A 586 6.52 -1.75 -1.13
CA GLU A 586 5.11 -2.08 -0.84
C GLU A 586 4.68 -1.58 0.53
N VAL A 587 5.47 -1.87 1.59
CA VAL A 587 5.14 -1.46 2.96
C VAL A 587 5.18 0.06 3.11
N MET A 588 6.19 0.73 2.53
CA MET A 588 6.28 2.20 2.54
C MET A 588 5.06 2.84 1.87
N SER A 589 4.71 2.35 0.68
CA SER A 589 3.56 2.85 -0.09
C SER A 589 2.25 2.63 0.64
N ARG A 590 2.06 1.46 1.26
CA ARG A 590 0.88 1.17 2.08
C ARG A 590 0.73 2.15 3.22
N CYS A 591 1.81 2.43 3.96
CA CYS A 591 1.78 3.41 5.06
C CYS A 591 1.33 4.79 4.59
N LEU A 592 1.88 5.29 3.47
CA LEU A 592 1.55 6.61 2.92
C LEU A 592 0.15 6.70 2.31
N LEU A 593 -0.36 5.60 1.75
CA LEU A 593 -1.72 5.54 1.20
C LEU A 593 -2.78 5.45 2.30
N GLU A 594 -2.49 4.78 3.41
CA GLU A 594 -3.38 4.71 4.57
C GLU A 594 -3.45 6.06 5.31
N ARG A 595 -2.33 6.75 5.44
CA ARG A 595 -2.22 8.06 6.07
C ARG A 595 -0.96 8.77 5.60
N TYR A 596 -1.12 9.99 5.09
CA TYR A 596 0.02 10.83 4.70
C TYR A 596 0.71 11.40 5.94
N ASP A 597 1.68 10.66 6.42
CA ASP A 597 2.51 11.03 7.55
C ASP A 597 3.98 10.72 7.25
N PRO A 598 4.75 11.69 6.73
CA PRO A 598 6.14 11.48 6.34
C PRO A 598 7.07 10.99 7.46
N GLN A 599 6.71 11.23 8.72
CA GLN A 599 7.51 10.84 9.89
C GLN A 599 7.16 9.43 10.41
N ALA A 600 5.99 8.87 10.03
CA ALA A 600 5.50 7.57 10.50
C ALA A 600 5.35 6.54 9.36
N VAL A 601 6.36 6.51 8.45
CA VAL A 601 6.44 5.49 7.41
C VAL A 601 7.34 4.35 7.88
N TYR A 602 6.81 3.14 7.82
CA TYR A 602 7.55 1.92 8.13
C TYR A 602 8.03 1.26 6.85
N THR A 603 9.11 0.47 6.94
CA THR A 603 9.78 -0.11 5.78
C THR A 603 9.65 -1.62 5.69
N ALA A 604 9.29 -2.26 6.79
CA ALA A 604 9.08 -3.71 6.88
C ALA A 604 7.79 -4.01 7.67
N GLU A 605 7.17 -5.14 7.39
CA GLU A 605 5.93 -5.58 8.04
C GLU A 605 5.97 -7.08 8.33
N ILE A 606 5.52 -7.48 9.52
CA ILE A 606 5.27 -8.88 9.88
C ILE A 606 3.76 -9.03 10.05
N VAL A 607 3.18 -10.03 9.41
CA VAL A 607 1.79 -10.41 9.59
C VAL A 607 1.71 -11.61 10.53
N THR A 608 0.96 -11.49 11.63
CA THR A 608 0.81 -12.53 12.64
C THR A 608 -0.65 -12.93 12.76
N GLY A 609 -0.90 -14.22 13.04
CA GLY A 609 -2.27 -14.72 13.10
C GLY A 609 -2.88 -14.83 11.72
N ALA A 610 -2.21 -15.57 10.83
CA ALA A 610 -2.78 -15.93 9.54
C ALA A 610 -4.12 -16.68 9.74
N PRO A 611 -5.09 -16.52 8.83
CA PRO A 611 -6.38 -17.22 8.89
C PRO A 611 -6.24 -18.73 8.87
#